data_29feb7477aaabf6a83943ce3d6e72c25
#
_entry.id   29feb7477aaabf6a83943ce3d6e72c25
#
_cell.length_a   1.000
_cell.length_b   1.000
_cell.length_c   1.000
_cell.angle_alpha   90.00
_cell.angle_beta   90.00
_cell.angle_gamma   90.00
#
_symmetry.space_group_name_H-M   'P 1'
#
loop_
_entity.id
_entity.type
_entity.pdbx_description
1 polymer ?
#
loop_
_entity_poly.entity_id
_entity_poly.type
_entity_poly.pdbx_seq_one_letter_code
_entity_poly.pdbx_strand_id
1 'polypeptide(L)'
;MLVRIVAVMLLLSAGIVAEAMSHSFVCKASGRLGGPIRFEFYRNSSTHPKTDIESFTVSIRTADDRWKTMWSIFSHRGLTEPIEYGVTPPGFTTMIKPQKLIPGHVYAGFASDGHGGSSKVTFGFDKDGTMIFLDNPLD
;
A
#
# COMPACT_ATOMS: atom_id res chain seq x y z
N MET A 1 39.60 19.19 19.34
CA MET A 1 38.58 18.61 20.21
C MET A 1 37.16 19.01 19.78
N LEU A 2 36.91 20.26 19.48
CA LEU A 2 35.58 20.73 19.03
C LEU A 2 35.11 20.07 17.72
N VAL A 3 35.98 19.91 16.76
CA VAL A 3 35.67 19.31 15.44
C VAL A 3 35.22 17.83 15.53
N ARG A 4 35.79 17.07 16.49
CA ARG A 4 35.42 15.67 16.72
C ARG A 4 34.05 15.50 17.37
N ILE A 5 33.69 16.44 18.26
CA ILE A 5 32.36 16.42 18.91
C ILE A 5 31.26 16.77 17.93
N VAL A 6 31.49 17.74 17.04
CA VAL A 6 30.52 18.13 15.98
C VAL A 6 30.31 16.98 14.99
N ALA A 7 31.38 16.27 14.62
CA ALA A 7 31.28 15.12 13.69
C ALA A 7 30.48 13.94 14.30
N VAL A 8 30.65 13.69 15.60
CA VAL A 8 29.90 12.63 16.32
C VAL A 8 28.42 13.00 16.47
N MET A 9 28.11 14.27 16.75
CA MET A 9 26.72 14.73 16.81
C MET A 9 26.01 14.69 15.45
N LEU A 10 26.70 15.02 14.36
CA LEU A 10 26.17 14.93 13.01
C LEU A 10 25.90 13.48 12.58
N LEU A 11 26.74 12.54 12.97
CA LEU A 11 26.55 11.11 12.72
C LEU A 11 25.38 10.53 13.51
N LEU A 12 25.19 10.96 14.75
CA LEU A 12 24.05 10.56 15.57
C LEU A 12 22.71 11.09 15.03
N SER A 13 22.69 12.33 14.53
CA SER A 13 21.49 12.91 13.93
C SER A 13 21.12 12.24 12.61
N ALA A 14 22.07 11.87 11.80
CA ALA A 14 21.84 11.13 10.56
C ALA A 14 21.29 9.72 10.82
N GLY A 15 21.77 9.04 11.87
CA GLY A 15 21.26 7.74 12.28
C GLY A 15 19.80 7.76 12.73
N ILE A 16 19.40 8.77 13.49
CA ILE A 16 18.03 8.93 13.97
C ILE A 16 17.06 9.22 12.83
N VAL A 17 17.46 10.05 11.87
CA VAL A 17 16.65 10.36 10.68
C VAL A 17 16.46 9.12 9.79
N ALA A 18 17.49 8.28 9.63
CA ALA A 18 17.40 7.05 8.85
C ALA A 18 16.47 6.02 9.51
N GLU A 19 16.47 5.88 10.84
CA GLU A 19 15.52 5.03 11.56
C GLU A 19 14.07 5.53 11.46
N ALA A 20 13.85 6.85 11.56
CA ALA A 20 12.51 7.45 11.43
C ALA A 20 11.90 7.28 10.04
N MET A 21 12.72 7.15 8.99
CA MET A 21 12.27 6.94 7.60
C MET A 21 12.06 5.46 7.24
N SER A 22 12.40 4.52 8.11
CA SER A 22 12.35 3.08 7.81
C SER A 22 11.03 2.39 8.22
N HIS A 23 10.00 3.12 8.63
CA HIS A 23 8.68 2.58 8.96
C HIS A 23 7.86 2.30 7.68
N SER A 24 8.38 1.47 6.80
CA SER A 24 7.63 0.93 5.69
C SER A 24 6.89 -0.34 6.11
N PHE A 25 5.75 -0.56 5.53
CA PHE A 25 5.01 -1.81 5.62
C PHE A 25 4.81 -2.38 4.22
N VAL A 26 4.42 -3.65 4.13
CA VAL A 26 4.19 -4.36 2.88
C VAL A 26 2.71 -4.62 2.70
N CYS A 27 2.18 -4.28 1.54
CA CYS A 27 0.85 -4.68 1.09
C CYS A 27 0.95 -5.94 0.23
N LYS A 28 0.13 -6.94 0.54
CA LYS A 28 0.00 -8.16 -0.27
C LYS A 28 -1.42 -8.27 -0.79
N ALA A 29 -1.54 -8.55 -2.09
CA ALA A 29 -2.83 -8.79 -2.73
C ALA A 29 -3.03 -10.28 -2.99
N SER A 30 -4.28 -10.73 -2.94
CA SER A 30 -4.66 -12.12 -3.24
C SER A 30 -6.09 -12.19 -3.77
N GLY A 31 -6.43 -13.31 -4.40
CA GLY A 31 -7.77 -13.57 -4.92
C GLY A 31 -7.78 -13.70 -6.43
N ARG A 32 -8.99 -13.69 -7.01
CA ARG A 32 -9.22 -13.79 -8.45
C ARG A 32 -10.47 -13.01 -8.85
N LEU A 33 -10.58 -12.65 -10.13
CA LEU A 33 -11.81 -12.07 -10.67
C LEU A 33 -12.99 -13.04 -10.50
N GLY A 34 -14.15 -12.50 -10.13
CA GLY A 34 -15.34 -13.29 -9.79
C GLY A 34 -15.39 -13.80 -8.36
N GLY A 35 -14.32 -13.67 -7.61
CA GLY A 35 -14.22 -13.95 -6.18
C GLY A 35 -13.71 -12.75 -5.39
N PRO A 36 -13.53 -12.90 -4.07
CA PRO A 36 -13.00 -11.83 -3.24
C PRO A 36 -11.54 -11.54 -3.58
N ILE A 37 -11.22 -10.24 -3.69
CA ILE A 37 -9.87 -9.74 -3.86
C ILE A 37 -9.50 -9.05 -2.57
N ARG A 38 -8.45 -9.52 -1.90
CA ARG A 38 -8.05 -9.10 -0.56
C ARG A 38 -6.67 -8.48 -0.55
N PHE A 39 -6.50 -7.51 0.36
CA PHE A 39 -5.25 -6.82 0.61
C PHE A 39 -4.90 -6.95 2.08
N GLU A 40 -3.71 -7.44 2.37
CA GLU A 40 -3.18 -7.61 3.71
C GLU A 40 -1.95 -6.74 3.90
N PHE A 41 -1.73 -6.24 5.12
CA PHE A 41 -0.69 -5.27 5.43
C PHE A 41 0.18 -5.79 6.57
N TYR A 42 1.50 -5.79 6.33
CA TYR A 42 2.49 -6.32 7.25
C TYR A 42 3.61 -5.33 7.47
N ARG A 43 4.06 -5.19 8.70
CA ARG A 43 5.31 -4.45 8.98
C ARG A 43 6.51 -5.19 8.41
N ASN A 44 7.67 -4.52 8.37
CA ASN A 44 8.92 -4.92 7.70
C ASN A 44 9.37 -6.38 7.87
N SER A 45 9.04 -7.05 8.94
CA SER A 45 9.22 -8.49 9.02
C SER A 45 7.93 -9.16 8.61
N SER A 46 7.99 -10.00 7.60
CA SER A 46 6.87 -10.70 6.97
C SER A 46 5.95 -11.50 7.92
N THR A 47 6.24 -11.56 9.21
CA THR A 47 5.54 -12.41 10.16
C THR A 47 4.68 -11.67 11.15
N HIS A 48 5.00 -10.43 11.59
CA HIS A 48 4.23 -9.68 12.59
C HIS A 48 4.82 -8.29 12.83
N PRO A 49 4.07 -7.38 13.42
CA PRO A 49 2.62 -7.28 13.51
C PRO A 49 2.02 -6.61 12.30
N LYS A 50 0.73 -6.85 12.07
CA LYS A 50 -0.05 -6.09 11.08
C LYS A 50 0.00 -4.60 11.40
N THR A 51 -0.04 -3.77 10.37
CA THR A 51 -0.09 -2.31 10.54
C THR A 51 -1.52 -1.80 10.35
N ASP A 52 -1.88 -0.75 11.09
CA ASP A 52 -3.17 -0.08 10.91
C ASP A 52 -3.16 0.75 9.64
N ILE A 53 -4.16 0.55 8.80
CA ILE A 53 -4.34 1.28 7.55
C ILE A 53 -5.42 2.35 7.73
N GLU A 54 -5.08 3.58 7.42
CA GLU A 54 -5.99 4.73 7.49
C GLU A 54 -6.62 5.05 6.13
N SER A 55 -5.88 4.86 5.04
CA SER A 55 -6.41 5.03 3.69
C SER A 55 -5.95 3.91 2.76
N PHE A 56 -6.84 3.53 1.85
CA PHE A 56 -6.55 2.55 0.83
C PHE A 56 -7.20 2.93 -0.49
N THR A 57 -6.45 2.85 -1.57
CA THR A 57 -6.89 3.21 -2.91
C THR A 57 -6.45 2.15 -3.90
N VAL A 58 -7.36 1.70 -4.76
CA VAL A 58 -7.03 0.90 -5.94
C VAL A 58 -7.17 1.78 -7.17
N SER A 59 -6.13 1.78 -8.00
CA SER A 59 -6.06 2.57 -9.23
C SER A 59 -5.72 1.70 -10.42
N ILE A 60 -6.16 2.13 -11.60
CA ILE A 60 -5.83 1.51 -12.89
C ILE A 60 -4.79 2.37 -13.60
N ARG A 61 -3.84 1.71 -14.28
CA ARG A 61 -2.89 2.40 -15.16
C ARG A 61 -3.56 2.73 -16.48
N THR A 62 -3.51 3.99 -16.87
CA THR A 62 -4.08 4.47 -18.12
C THR A 62 -3.08 4.35 -19.26
N ALA A 63 -3.57 4.50 -20.53
CA ALA A 63 -2.74 4.40 -21.73
C ALA A 63 -1.63 5.46 -21.79
N ASP A 64 -1.80 6.61 -21.13
CA ASP A 64 -0.80 7.68 -20.99
C ASP A 64 0.08 7.56 -19.76
N ASP A 65 0.13 6.36 -19.17
CA ASP A 65 1.02 5.99 -18.07
C ASP A 65 0.72 6.71 -16.74
N ARG A 66 -0.55 7.05 -16.54
CA ARG A 66 -1.05 7.66 -15.31
C ARG A 66 -1.88 6.67 -14.51
N TRP A 67 -2.15 7.01 -13.24
CA TRP A 67 -3.02 6.26 -12.38
C TRP A 67 -4.38 6.94 -12.26
N LYS A 68 -5.46 6.18 -12.50
CA LYS A 68 -6.83 6.63 -12.30
C LYS A 68 -7.46 5.83 -11.18
N THR A 69 -8.04 6.49 -10.20
CA THR A 69 -8.66 5.84 -9.06
C THR A 69 -9.89 5.04 -9.44
N MET A 70 -9.92 3.77 -9.04
CA MET A 70 -11.03 2.83 -9.22
C MET A 70 -11.86 2.67 -7.95
N TRP A 71 -11.23 2.80 -6.80
CA TRP A 71 -11.87 2.68 -5.49
C TRP A 71 -11.00 3.33 -4.44
N SER A 72 -11.61 4.06 -3.50
CA SER A 72 -10.87 4.71 -2.42
C SER A 72 -11.70 4.74 -1.15
N ILE A 73 -11.07 4.39 -0.03
CA ILE A 73 -11.64 4.40 1.31
C ILE A 73 -10.70 5.09 2.29
N PHE A 74 -11.28 5.66 3.33
CA PHE A 74 -10.55 6.39 4.36
C PHE A 74 -11.18 6.22 5.74
N SER A 75 -10.35 6.18 6.79
CA SER A 75 -10.80 6.18 8.18
C SER A 75 -9.79 6.88 9.08
N HIS A 76 -10.27 7.63 10.07
CA HIS A 76 -9.42 8.23 11.10
C HIS A 76 -8.93 7.24 12.17
N ARG A 77 -9.51 6.04 12.23
CA ARG A 77 -9.22 5.05 13.27
C ARG A 77 -8.27 3.94 12.84
N GLY A 78 -8.13 3.76 11.51
CA GLY A 78 -7.34 2.66 10.97
C GLY A 78 -8.00 1.28 11.08
N LEU A 79 -7.39 0.31 10.41
CA LEU A 79 -7.81 -1.09 10.39
C LEU A 79 -6.58 -2.00 10.21
N THR A 80 -6.46 -3.05 11.04
CA THR A 80 -5.42 -4.08 10.93
C THR A 80 -5.86 -5.31 10.13
N GLU A 81 -7.15 -5.52 9.96
CA GLU A 81 -7.72 -6.65 9.24
C GLU A 81 -7.56 -6.50 7.72
N PRO A 82 -7.61 -7.62 6.96
CA PRO A 82 -7.60 -7.55 5.50
C PRO A 82 -8.71 -6.67 4.94
N ILE A 83 -8.40 -5.93 3.89
CA ILE A 83 -9.38 -5.14 3.14
C ILE A 83 -9.77 -5.92 1.89
N GLU A 84 -11.07 -6.12 1.69
CA GLU A 84 -11.62 -6.71 0.48
C GLU A 84 -12.02 -5.63 -0.51
N TYR A 85 -11.62 -5.77 -1.77
CA TYR A 85 -11.99 -4.81 -2.82
C TYR A 85 -13.51 -4.64 -2.93
N GLY A 86 -13.94 -3.40 -2.92
CA GLY A 86 -15.36 -3.04 -3.04
C GLY A 86 -16.18 -3.17 -1.76
N VAL A 87 -15.59 -3.67 -0.68
CA VAL A 87 -16.24 -3.78 0.63
C VAL A 87 -15.66 -2.75 1.58
N THR A 88 -16.45 -1.74 1.91
CA THR A 88 -16.02 -0.69 2.85
C THR A 88 -16.06 -1.22 4.28
N PRO A 89 -14.91 -1.33 4.97
CA PRO A 89 -14.88 -1.82 6.35
C PRO A 89 -15.67 -0.91 7.31
N PRO A 90 -16.17 -1.43 8.44
CA PRO A 90 -16.77 -0.60 9.48
C PRO A 90 -15.84 0.53 9.93
N GLY A 91 -16.36 1.74 10.04
CA GLY A 91 -15.59 2.93 10.41
C GLY A 91 -14.86 3.61 9.27
N PHE A 92 -14.85 3.03 8.07
CA PHE A 92 -14.34 3.64 6.86
C PHE A 92 -15.43 4.38 6.08
N THR A 93 -15.02 5.39 5.34
CA THR A 93 -15.86 6.12 4.40
C THR A 93 -15.39 5.84 2.98
N THR A 94 -16.32 5.51 2.09
CA THR A 94 -16.03 5.39 0.66
C THR A 94 -15.91 6.77 0.04
N MET A 95 -14.73 7.10 -0.45
CA MET A 95 -14.46 8.36 -1.15
C MET A 95 -14.76 8.25 -2.65
N ILE A 96 -14.40 7.11 -3.25
CA ILE A 96 -14.70 6.78 -4.63
C ILE A 96 -15.27 5.37 -4.67
N LYS A 97 -16.46 5.22 -5.25
CA LYS A 97 -17.15 3.93 -5.35
C LYS A 97 -16.37 2.94 -6.22
N PRO A 98 -16.39 1.64 -5.87
CA PRO A 98 -15.64 0.63 -6.60
C PRO A 98 -16.17 0.47 -8.03
N GLN A 99 -15.25 0.45 -8.98
CA GLN A 99 -15.51 0.13 -10.37
C GLN A 99 -15.07 -1.30 -10.65
N LYS A 100 -15.65 -1.93 -11.66
CA LYS A 100 -15.34 -3.32 -12.02
C LYS A 100 -13.89 -3.46 -12.49
N LEU A 101 -13.16 -4.41 -11.91
CA LEU A 101 -11.85 -4.83 -12.39
C LEU A 101 -12.00 -5.83 -13.53
N ILE A 102 -11.14 -5.73 -14.53
CA ILE A 102 -11.15 -6.55 -15.72
C ILE A 102 -9.76 -7.10 -16.06
N PRO A 103 -9.67 -8.23 -16.81
CA PRO A 103 -8.39 -8.76 -17.28
C PRO A 103 -7.66 -7.81 -18.22
N GLY A 104 -6.34 -7.95 -18.31
CA GLY A 104 -5.50 -7.25 -19.26
C GLY A 104 -5.11 -5.82 -18.88
N HIS A 105 -5.52 -5.35 -17.70
CA HIS A 105 -5.12 -4.04 -17.15
C HIS A 105 -4.16 -4.18 -15.99
N VAL A 106 -3.38 -3.12 -15.77
CA VAL A 106 -2.48 -3.00 -14.62
C VAL A 106 -3.17 -2.18 -13.53
N TYR A 107 -3.23 -2.73 -12.35
CA TYR A 107 -3.78 -2.10 -11.16
C TYR A 107 -2.72 -1.90 -10.08
N ALA A 108 -2.92 -0.94 -9.23
CA ALA A 108 -2.13 -0.78 -8.02
C ALA A 108 -3.02 -0.52 -6.82
N GLY A 109 -2.71 -1.20 -5.71
CA GLY A 109 -3.24 -0.88 -4.40
C GLY A 109 -2.25 0.02 -3.67
N PHE A 110 -2.70 1.18 -3.21
CA PHE A 110 -1.93 2.14 -2.42
C PHE A 110 -2.51 2.22 -1.03
N ALA A 111 -1.68 2.01 -0.03
CA ALA A 111 -2.07 2.08 1.38
C ALA A 111 -1.26 3.13 2.12
N SER A 112 -1.87 3.78 3.09
CA SER A 112 -1.22 4.70 4.03
C SER A 112 -1.67 4.40 5.45
N ASP A 113 -0.74 4.46 6.40
CA ASP A 113 -1.03 4.30 7.82
C ASP A 113 -1.36 5.63 8.54
N GLY A 114 -1.33 6.75 7.82
CA GLY A 114 -1.56 8.08 8.38
C GLY A 114 -0.40 8.66 9.19
N HIS A 115 0.71 7.94 9.31
CA HIS A 115 1.90 8.32 10.08
C HIS A 115 3.18 8.39 9.23
N GLY A 116 3.03 8.63 7.91
CA GLY A 116 4.13 8.69 6.97
C GLY A 116 4.53 7.34 6.36
N GLY A 117 3.96 6.23 6.83
CA GLY A 117 4.11 4.92 6.22
C GLY A 117 3.19 4.74 5.03
N SER A 118 3.69 4.17 3.96
CA SER A 118 2.92 3.84 2.76
C SER A 118 3.43 2.57 2.11
N SER A 119 2.57 1.94 1.32
CA SER A 119 2.92 0.76 0.55
C SER A 119 2.12 0.71 -0.75
N LYS A 120 2.71 0.09 -1.77
CA LYS A 120 2.08 -0.14 -3.07
C LYS A 120 2.21 -1.61 -3.45
N VAL A 121 1.17 -2.19 -3.99
CA VAL A 121 1.20 -3.49 -4.67
C VAL A 121 0.67 -3.32 -6.09
N THR A 122 1.41 -3.82 -7.08
CA THR A 122 1.02 -3.76 -8.49
C THR A 122 0.60 -5.15 -8.95
N PHE A 123 -0.57 -5.24 -9.55
CA PHE A 123 -1.16 -6.51 -9.94
C PHE A 123 -2.02 -6.35 -11.20
N GLY A 124 -2.38 -7.45 -11.77
CA GLY A 124 -3.33 -7.55 -12.87
C GLY A 124 -4.01 -8.90 -12.85
N PHE A 125 -4.77 -9.20 -13.89
CA PHE A 125 -5.44 -10.49 -14.05
C PHE A 125 -5.23 -10.99 -15.47
N ASP A 126 -4.98 -12.30 -15.58
CA ASP A 126 -4.98 -12.95 -16.88
C ASP A 126 -6.42 -13.13 -17.42
N LYS A 127 -6.55 -13.70 -18.62
CA LYS A 127 -7.85 -13.94 -19.25
C LYS A 127 -8.76 -14.87 -18.42
N ASP A 128 -8.20 -15.71 -17.57
CA ASP A 128 -8.94 -16.66 -16.72
C ASP A 128 -9.31 -16.03 -15.36
N GLY A 129 -8.92 -14.77 -15.11
CA GLY A 129 -9.16 -14.06 -13.88
C GLY A 129 -8.17 -14.37 -12.76
N THR A 130 -7.08 -15.09 -13.05
CA THR A 130 -6.00 -15.36 -12.09
C THR A 130 -5.16 -14.12 -11.89
N MET A 131 -4.87 -13.78 -10.64
CA MET A 131 -4.05 -12.63 -10.30
C MET A 131 -2.60 -12.85 -10.72
N ILE A 132 -2.04 -11.82 -11.35
CA ILE A 132 -0.64 -11.75 -11.77
C ILE A 132 -0.01 -10.57 -11.03
N PHE A 133 1.16 -10.80 -10.43
CA PHE A 133 1.96 -9.73 -9.82
C PHE A 133 2.91 -9.16 -10.86
N LEU A 134 2.90 -7.84 -10.97
CA LEU A 134 3.72 -7.10 -11.91
C LEU A 134 4.80 -6.38 -11.13
N ASP A 135 5.95 -7.04 -10.99
CA ASP A 135 7.14 -6.39 -10.48
C ASP A 135 7.66 -5.42 -11.54
N ASN A 136 7.60 -4.14 -11.23
CA ASN A 136 8.26 -3.14 -12.04
C ASN A 136 9.65 -2.88 -11.44
N PRO A 137 10.74 -3.29 -12.10
CA PRO A 137 12.09 -3.11 -11.57
C PRO A 137 12.52 -1.64 -11.46
N LEU A 138 11.66 -0.72 -11.90
CA LEU A 138 11.91 0.72 -11.82
C LEU A 138 11.10 1.42 -10.74
N ASP A 139 10.34 0.67 -9.96
CA ASP A 139 9.54 1.18 -8.84
C ASP A 139 10.32 1.14 -7.53
#